data_44e931f6a036c3b13df53ea8d42a2fc1
#
_entry.id   44e931f6a036c3b13df53ea8d42a2fc1
#
_cell.length_a   1.000
_cell.length_b   1.000
_cell.length_c   1.000
_cell.angle_alpha   90.00
_cell.angle_beta   90.00
_cell.angle_gamma   90.00
#
_symmetry.space_group_name_H-M   'P 1'
#
loop_
_entity.id
_entity.type
_entity.pdbx_description
1 polymer ?
#
loop_
_entity_poly.entity_id
_entity_poly.type
_entity_poly.pdbx_seq_one_letter_code
_entity_poly.pdbx_strand_id
1 'polypeptide(L)'
;MRIFYIAEITGKAGVWAIKKNIAEIKSRYQPDFIIANADTATGAGGLGKQHAGYLRKMGINCITGGDCIFQKKDLVENLPNMPFVLRPCNLPEYSSGAGYRYFTTRNGEKVAVISLLGRVGRHRLLADNPFALMQALLPKIERETPFIVADFSSTATAEKQTMAFFLAGRLSALIGSGTGAAAADERLMSAESDFSGTDAADALINAQTGS
;
A
#
# COMPACT_ATOMS: atom_id res chain seq x y z
N MET A 1 -16.10 -6.04 -5.87
CA MET A 1 -15.04 -6.18 -4.83
C MET A 1 -14.98 -4.92 -3.98
N ARG A 2 -14.90 -5.06 -2.67
CA ARG A 2 -14.73 -3.95 -1.71
C ARG A 2 -13.39 -4.10 -0.99
N ILE A 3 -12.48 -3.16 -1.20
CA ILE A 3 -11.18 -3.11 -0.53
C ILE A 3 -11.24 -2.05 0.57
N PHE A 4 -10.77 -2.40 1.77
CA PHE A 4 -10.59 -1.46 2.86
C PHE A 4 -9.09 -1.24 3.08
N TYR A 5 -8.66 0.02 3.01
CA TYR A 5 -7.27 0.38 3.25
C TYR A 5 -7.11 1.09 4.59
N ILE A 6 -6.11 0.67 5.36
CA ILE A 6 -5.73 1.26 6.64
C ILE A 6 -4.35 1.89 6.46
N ALA A 7 -4.31 3.23 6.50
CA ALA A 7 -3.07 3.95 6.33
C ALA A 7 -2.27 4.03 7.64
N GLU A 8 -0.99 3.96 7.48
CA GLU A 8 0.11 4.19 8.43
C GLU A 8 -0.19 3.85 9.89
N ILE A 9 -0.27 2.55 10.17
CA ILE A 9 -0.34 2.07 11.55
C ILE A 9 0.96 2.45 12.27
N THR A 10 0.87 3.42 13.18
CA THR A 10 2.04 3.95 13.88
C THR A 10 2.10 3.45 15.33
N GLY A 11 3.17 2.75 15.66
CA GLY A 11 3.48 2.32 17.01
C GLY A 11 2.40 1.47 17.69
N LYS A 12 2.52 1.33 19.01
CA LYS A 12 1.57 0.55 19.82
C LYS A 12 0.15 1.13 19.79
N ALA A 13 0.03 2.45 19.73
CA ALA A 13 -1.26 3.13 19.70
C ALA A 13 -2.05 2.80 18.44
N GLY A 14 -1.39 2.83 17.26
CA GLY A 14 -2.01 2.44 15.99
C GLY A 14 -2.44 0.98 15.99
N VAL A 15 -1.58 0.06 16.44
CA VAL A 15 -1.93 -1.37 16.54
C VAL A 15 -3.11 -1.58 17.51
N TRP A 16 -3.15 -0.87 18.63
CA TRP A 16 -4.26 -0.93 19.57
C TRP A 16 -5.56 -0.39 18.97
N ALA A 17 -5.50 0.73 18.25
CA ALA A 17 -6.66 1.30 17.57
C ALA A 17 -7.26 0.31 16.56
N ILE A 18 -6.42 -0.38 15.77
CA ILE A 18 -6.89 -1.42 14.86
C ILE A 18 -7.55 -2.55 15.64
N LYS A 19 -6.92 -3.05 16.70
CA LYS A 19 -7.49 -4.12 17.54
C LYS A 19 -8.89 -3.76 18.03
N LYS A 20 -9.07 -2.51 18.48
CA LYS A 20 -10.35 -2.05 19.03
C LYS A 20 -11.44 -1.95 17.97
N ASN A 21 -11.09 -1.51 16.76
CA ASN A 21 -12.09 -1.14 15.76
C ASN A 21 -12.26 -2.15 14.62
N ILE A 22 -11.37 -3.14 14.47
CA ILE A 22 -11.39 -4.04 13.30
C ILE A 22 -12.67 -4.86 13.17
N ALA A 23 -13.29 -5.24 14.30
CA ALA A 23 -14.55 -5.97 14.30
C ALA A 23 -15.70 -5.11 13.77
N GLU A 24 -15.76 -3.86 14.20
CA GLU A 24 -16.75 -2.88 13.71
C GLU A 24 -16.53 -2.57 12.22
N ILE A 25 -15.28 -2.34 11.81
CA ILE A 25 -14.91 -2.12 10.40
C ILE A 25 -15.43 -3.27 9.53
N LYS A 26 -15.17 -4.52 9.94
CA LYS A 26 -15.62 -5.70 9.20
C LYS A 26 -17.13 -5.83 9.16
N SER A 27 -17.82 -5.54 10.26
CA SER A 27 -19.28 -5.58 10.34
C SER A 27 -19.93 -4.50 9.49
N ARG A 28 -19.43 -3.25 9.60
CA ARG A 28 -20.02 -2.08 8.96
C ARG A 28 -19.74 -2.03 7.46
N TYR A 29 -18.49 -2.26 7.06
CA TYR A 29 -18.05 -2.09 5.67
C TYR A 29 -18.00 -3.39 4.87
N GLN A 30 -18.00 -4.55 5.54
CA GLN A 30 -17.96 -5.88 4.93
C GLN A 30 -16.91 -6.00 3.81
N PRO A 31 -15.64 -5.66 4.09
CA PRO A 31 -14.60 -5.69 3.05
C PRO A 31 -14.33 -7.13 2.58
N ASP A 32 -14.11 -7.27 1.28
CA ASP A 32 -13.65 -8.51 0.66
C ASP A 32 -12.14 -8.70 0.83
N PHE A 33 -11.41 -7.58 1.01
CA PHE A 33 -9.97 -7.55 1.17
C PHE A 33 -9.53 -6.33 2.00
N ILE A 34 -8.60 -6.53 2.94
CA ILE A 34 -8.08 -5.46 3.80
C ILE A 34 -6.58 -5.32 3.56
N ILE A 35 -6.15 -4.13 3.17
CA ILE A 35 -4.76 -3.73 3.04
C ILE A 35 -4.42 -2.78 4.19
N ALA A 36 -3.21 -2.85 4.73
CA ALA A 36 -2.75 -1.90 5.74
C ALA A 36 -1.29 -1.51 5.49
N ASN A 37 -0.99 -0.22 5.54
CA ASN A 37 0.39 0.23 5.66
C ASN A 37 0.81 0.14 7.15
N ALA A 38 1.87 -0.60 7.41
CA ALA A 38 2.37 -0.79 8.77
C ALA A 38 3.88 -0.51 8.88
N ASP A 39 4.40 0.37 8.02
CA ASP A 39 5.83 0.69 7.93
C ASP A 39 6.42 1.19 9.25
N THR A 40 5.60 1.75 10.14
CA THR A 40 6.01 2.30 11.44
C THR A 40 5.28 1.67 12.62
N ALA A 41 4.72 0.48 12.46
CA ALA A 41 3.89 -0.15 13.51
C ALA A 41 4.66 -0.62 14.75
N THR A 42 6.00 -0.75 14.70
CA THR A 42 6.80 -1.27 15.80
C THR A 42 7.80 -0.23 16.34
N GLY A 43 7.42 0.42 17.41
CA GLY A 43 8.32 1.35 18.13
C GLY A 43 8.64 2.62 17.35
N ALA A 44 9.90 3.04 17.36
CA ALA A 44 10.35 4.26 16.69
C ALA A 44 10.49 4.14 15.16
N GLY A 45 10.05 3.04 14.58
CA GLY A 45 10.06 2.79 13.13
C GLY A 45 10.20 1.31 12.80
N GLY A 46 9.73 0.96 11.62
CA GLY A 46 9.74 -0.40 11.11
C GLY A 46 8.53 -1.22 11.55
N LEU A 47 8.43 -2.40 10.96
CA LEU A 47 7.47 -3.45 11.28
C LEU A 47 8.23 -4.65 11.87
N GLY A 48 7.89 -5.09 13.07
CA GLY A 48 8.43 -6.31 13.64
C GLY A 48 7.60 -7.53 13.25
N LYS A 49 8.24 -8.70 13.16
CA LYS A 49 7.60 -9.98 12.83
C LYS A 49 6.35 -10.25 13.66
N GLN A 50 6.41 -10.00 14.98
CA GLN A 50 5.28 -10.24 15.88
C GLN A 50 4.08 -9.36 15.54
N HIS A 51 4.28 -8.06 15.28
CA HIS A 51 3.22 -7.15 14.90
C HIS A 51 2.64 -7.51 13.52
N ALA A 52 3.46 -7.88 12.55
CA ALA A 52 2.99 -8.34 11.25
C ALA A 52 2.09 -9.59 11.39
N GLY A 53 2.52 -10.58 12.16
CA GLY A 53 1.71 -11.76 12.45
C GLY A 53 0.42 -11.44 13.23
N TYR A 54 0.48 -10.48 14.14
CA TYR A 54 -0.69 -10.05 14.90
C TYR A 54 -1.72 -9.33 14.02
N LEU A 55 -1.29 -8.41 13.17
CA LEU A 55 -2.13 -7.74 12.19
C LEU A 55 -2.78 -8.76 11.24
N ARG A 56 -2.01 -9.76 10.78
CA ARG A 56 -2.54 -10.86 9.95
C ARG A 56 -3.65 -11.65 10.67
N LYS A 57 -3.46 -11.97 11.95
CA LYS A 57 -4.47 -12.66 12.78
C LYS A 57 -5.73 -11.84 12.97
N MET A 58 -5.65 -10.51 12.99
CA MET A 58 -6.81 -9.63 13.01
C MET A 58 -7.56 -9.58 11.68
N GLY A 59 -7.04 -10.23 10.63
CA GLY A 59 -7.67 -10.38 9.33
C GLY A 59 -7.25 -9.34 8.30
N ILE A 60 -6.10 -8.67 8.50
CA ILE A 60 -5.47 -7.88 7.44
C ILE A 60 -4.89 -8.85 6.41
N ASN A 61 -5.29 -8.69 5.16
CA ASN A 61 -4.94 -9.60 4.08
C ASN A 61 -3.56 -9.30 3.49
N CYS A 62 -3.21 -8.03 3.36
CA CYS A 62 -1.92 -7.56 2.87
C CYS A 62 -1.40 -6.41 3.73
N ILE A 63 -0.12 -6.44 4.04
CA ILE A 63 0.59 -5.37 4.75
C ILE A 63 1.61 -4.78 3.79
N THR A 64 1.57 -3.46 3.60
CA THR A 64 2.57 -2.73 2.84
C THR A 64 3.55 -2.04 3.77
N GLY A 65 4.78 -1.96 3.35
CA GLY A 65 5.84 -1.20 4.00
C GLY A 65 6.39 -0.11 3.10
N GLY A 66 7.17 0.77 3.66
CA GLY A 66 7.83 1.88 2.98
C GLY A 66 9.31 1.95 3.33
N ASP A 67 9.77 3.14 3.69
CA ASP A 67 11.17 3.47 3.96
C ASP A 67 11.74 2.79 5.23
N CYS A 68 10.88 2.32 6.12
CA CYS A 68 11.26 1.70 7.39
C CYS A 68 11.18 0.18 7.40
N ILE A 69 10.78 -0.47 6.29
CA ILE A 69 10.45 -1.91 6.24
C ILE A 69 11.62 -2.80 6.68
N PHE A 70 12.85 -2.40 6.46
CA PHE A 70 14.04 -3.17 6.83
C PHE A 70 14.66 -2.81 8.19
N GLN A 71 14.00 -1.96 8.99
CA GLN A 71 14.55 -1.55 10.29
C GLN A 71 14.51 -2.64 11.36
N LYS A 72 13.65 -3.64 11.22
CA LYS A 72 13.53 -4.74 12.19
C LYS A 72 14.14 -6.02 11.60
N LYS A 73 15.27 -6.43 12.17
CA LYS A 73 16.01 -7.62 11.72
C LYS A 73 15.12 -8.88 11.73
N ASP A 74 14.31 -9.05 12.77
CA ASP A 74 13.39 -10.17 12.91
C ASP A 74 12.35 -10.23 11.76
N LEU A 75 11.91 -9.09 11.24
CA LEU A 75 11.07 -9.06 10.04
C LEU A 75 11.88 -9.45 8.80
N VAL A 76 13.02 -8.79 8.58
CA VAL A 76 13.86 -8.99 7.37
C VAL A 76 14.20 -10.46 7.15
N GLU A 77 14.59 -11.15 8.20
CA GLU A 77 14.93 -12.58 8.18
C GLU A 77 13.71 -13.48 7.88
N ASN A 78 12.51 -12.99 8.16
CA ASN A 78 11.27 -13.76 7.99
C ASN A 78 10.41 -13.32 6.78
N LEU A 79 10.74 -12.23 6.10
CA LEU A 79 9.98 -11.73 4.94
C LEU A 79 9.73 -12.80 3.85
N PRO A 80 10.69 -13.68 3.50
CA PRO A 80 10.44 -14.74 2.53
C PRO A 80 9.30 -15.69 2.91
N ASN A 81 9.07 -15.86 4.22
CA ASN A 81 8.01 -16.72 4.78
C ASN A 81 6.73 -15.95 5.14
N MET A 82 6.69 -14.65 4.85
CA MET A 82 5.54 -13.78 5.14
C MET A 82 4.97 -13.18 3.84
N PRO A 83 4.31 -13.98 2.99
CA PRO A 83 3.86 -13.55 1.67
C PRO A 83 2.78 -12.44 1.70
N PHE A 84 2.23 -12.15 2.86
CA PHE A 84 1.27 -11.09 3.08
C PHE A 84 1.92 -9.74 3.45
N VAL A 85 3.26 -9.67 3.55
CA VAL A 85 4.00 -8.42 3.77
C VAL A 85 4.75 -8.07 2.50
N LEU A 86 4.53 -6.86 2.00
CA LEU A 86 5.19 -6.32 0.82
C LEU A 86 6.17 -5.22 1.20
N ARG A 87 7.39 -5.31 0.68
CA ARG A 87 8.35 -4.21 0.67
C ARG A 87 8.15 -3.34 -0.57
N PRO A 88 8.71 -2.12 -0.64
CA PRO A 88 8.68 -1.37 -1.89
C PRO A 88 9.27 -2.15 -3.08
N CYS A 89 8.52 -2.19 -4.18
CA CYS A 89 8.86 -2.98 -5.36
C CYS A 89 10.09 -2.44 -6.10
N ASN A 90 10.31 -1.13 -6.02
CA ASN A 90 11.46 -0.45 -6.61
C ASN A 90 12.74 -0.45 -5.74
N LEU A 91 12.84 -1.35 -4.78
CA LEU A 91 14.10 -1.70 -4.12
C LEU A 91 14.82 -2.79 -4.93
N PRO A 92 16.15 -2.94 -4.77
CA PRO A 92 16.93 -3.94 -5.50
C PRO A 92 16.30 -5.33 -5.45
N GLU A 93 16.33 -6.05 -6.58
CA GLU A 93 15.64 -7.33 -6.74
C GLU A 93 16.07 -8.39 -5.72
N TYR A 94 17.32 -8.38 -5.30
CA TYR A 94 17.86 -9.29 -4.28
C TYR A 94 17.46 -8.95 -2.84
N SER A 95 16.72 -7.85 -2.63
CA SER A 95 16.22 -7.50 -1.29
C SER A 95 15.21 -8.51 -0.79
N SER A 96 15.25 -8.81 0.52
CA SER A 96 14.35 -9.77 1.16
C SER A 96 12.89 -9.41 0.96
N GLY A 97 12.04 -10.40 0.68
CA GLY A 97 10.59 -10.24 0.49
C GLY A 97 10.17 -9.85 -0.93
N ALA A 98 8.88 -9.70 -1.14
CA ALA A 98 8.30 -9.36 -2.43
C ALA A 98 7.80 -7.90 -2.46
N GLY A 99 7.87 -7.24 -3.61
CA GLY A 99 7.38 -5.87 -3.79
C GLY A 99 5.94 -5.80 -4.28
N TYR A 100 5.43 -6.86 -4.90
CA TYR A 100 4.04 -7.01 -5.30
C TYR A 100 3.63 -8.48 -5.20
N ARG A 101 2.33 -8.71 -5.07
CA ARG A 101 1.73 -10.06 -5.10
C ARG A 101 0.29 -10.01 -5.58
N TYR A 102 -0.14 -11.16 -6.10
CA TYR A 102 -1.54 -11.45 -6.34
C TYR A 102 -2.15 -12.10 -5.10
N PHE A 103 -3.34 -11.66 -4.76
CA PHE A 103 -4.12 -12.21 -3.66
C PHE A 103 -5.50 -12.62 -4.19
N THR A 104 -6.10 -13.58 -3.53
CA THR A 104 -7.50 -13.95 -3.76
C THR A 104 -8.35 -13.31 -2.67
N THR A 105 -9.36 -12.56 -3.08
CA THR A 105 -10.33 -11.93 -2.15
C THR A 105 -11.30 -12.96 -1.61
N ARG A 106 -12.11 -12.55 -0.64
CA ARG A 106 -13.16 -13.41 -0.06
C ARG A 106 -14.12 -13.93 -1.13
N ASN A 107 -14.40 -13.16 -2.16
CA ASN A 107 -15.32 -13.51 -3.25
C ASN A 107 -14.65 -14.28 -4.40
N GLY A 108 -13.39 -14.67 -4.24
CA GLY A 108 -12.64 -15.43 -5.25
C GLY A 108 -12.01 -14.58 -6.36
N GLU A 109 -12.14 -13.24 -6.31
CA GLU A 109 -11.52 -12.33 -7.27
C GLU A 109 -10.02 -12.20 -7.01
N LYS A 110 -9.23 -12.11 -8.08
CA LYS A 110 -7.78 -11.87 -7.99
C LYS A 110 -7.51 -10.36 -7.93
N VAL A 111 -6.74 -9.92 -6.95
CA VAL A 111 -6.25 -8.53 -6.83
C VAL A 111 -4.73 -8.51 -6.78
N ALA A 112 -4.10 -7.61 -7.52
CA ALA A 112 -2.69 -7.31 -7.40
C ALA A 112 -2.49 -6.15 -6.42
N VAL A 113 -1.59 -6.32 -5.45
CA VAL A 113 -1.16 -5.25 -4.56
C VAL A 113 0.31 -4.98 -4.80
N ILE A 114 0.66 -3.71 -4.98
CA ILE A 114 2.02 -3.24 -5.24
C ILE A 114 2.39 -2.23 -4.15
N SER A 115 3.55 -2.38 -3.53
CA SER A 115 4.13 -1.34 -2.67
C SER A 115 5.22 -0.61 -3.44
N LEU A 116 5.25 0.71 -3.34
CA LEU A 116 6.22 1.58 -4.01
C LEU A 116 6.82 2.57 -3.02
N LEU A 117 8.05 2.99 -3.27
CA LEU A 117 8.74 4.04 -2.52
C LEU A 117 9.08 5.20 -3.45
N GLY A 118 8.74 6.43 -3.02
CA GLY A 118 9.16 7.65 -3.69
C GLY A 118 10.66 7.90 -3.56
N ARG A 119 11.13 8.89 -4.29
CA ARG A 119 12.55 9.32 -4.29
C ARG A 119 12.74 10.75 -3.83
N VAL A 120 11.64 11.50 -3.70
CA VAL A 120 11.67 12.90 -3.28
C VAL A 120 11.54 12.99 -1.77
N GLY A 121 12.44 13.75 -1.14
CA GLY A 121 12.48 13.92 0.30
C GLY A 121 13.58 13.12 1.01
N ARG A 122 13.43 12.95 2.31
CA ARG A 122 14.39 12.17 3.11
C ARG A 122 13.94 10.72 3.18
N HIS A 123 14.65 9.85 2.50
CA HIS A 123 14.45 8.42 2.56
C HIS A 123 15.66 7.74 3.20
N ARG A 124 15.42 6.66 3.94
CA ARG A 124 16.46 5.79 4.53
C ARG A 124 16.97 4.76 3.53
N LEU A 125 16.12 4.43 2.56
CA LEU A 125 16.40 3.46 1.52
C LEU A 125 16.59 4.16 0.18
N LEU A 126 17.58 3.70 -0.58
CA LEU A 126 17.74 4.11 -1.97
C LEU A 126 16.87 3.21 -2.84
N ALA A 127 15.90 3.83 -3.50
CA ALA A 127 14.97 3.14 -4.40
C ALA A 127 15.24 3.53 -5.86
N ASP A 128 15.01 2.59 -6.76
CA ASP A 128 15.02 2.85 -8.19
C ASP A 128 13.81 3.72 -8.59
N ASN A 129 13.85 4.22 -9.83
CA ASN A 129 12.78 5.08 -10.35
C ASN A 129 11.43 4.33 -10.36
N PRO A 130 10.44 4.73 -9.52
CA PRO A 130 9.17 4.03 -9.44
C PRO A 130 8.33 4.17 -10.72
N PHE A 131 8.48 5.24 -11.49
CA PHE A 131 7.79 5.44 -12.77
C PHE A 131 8.28 4.43 -13.82
N ALA A 132 9.61 4.30 -13.96
CA ALA A 132 10.21 3.34 -14.89
C ALA A 132 9.85 1.90 -14.50
N LEU A 133 9.86 1.58 -13.19
CA LEU A 133 9.41 0.28 -12.72
C LEU A 133 7.96 0.00 -13.11
N MET A 134 7.04 0.94 -12.81
CA MET A 134 5.62 0.75 -13.10
C MET A 134 5.35 0.60 -14.59
N GLN A 135 6.04 1.37 -15.43
CA GLN A 135 5.94 1.24 -16.88
C GLN A 135 6.31 -0.18 -17.36
N ALA A 136 7.32 -0.78 -16.77
CA ALA A 136 7.77 -2.14 -17.13
C ALA A 136 6.91 -3.25 -16.50
N LEU A 137 6.38 -3.00 -15.28
CA LEU A 137 5.69 -4.02 -14.48
C LEU A 137 4.21 -4.15 -14.84
N LEU A 138 3.51 -3.02 -15.03
CA LEU A 138 2.06 -3.02 -15.23
C LEU A 138 1.58 -3.90 -16.38
N PRO A 139 2.22 -3.94 -17.57
CA PRO A 139 1.75 -4.80 -18.65
C PRO A 139 1.75 -6.29 -18.30
N LYS A 140 2.56 -6.70 -17.32
CA LYS A 140 2.56 -8.09 -16.83
C LYS A 140 1.40 -8.33 -15.87
N ILE A 141 1.11 -7.35 -15.01
CA ILE A 141 0.06 -7.47 -13.98
C ILE A 141 -1.33 -7.38 -14.64
N GLU A 142 -1.53 -6.48 -15.60
CA GLU A 142 -2.78 -6.26 -16.32
C GLU A 142 -3.27 -7.53 -17.06
N ARG A 143 -2.35 -8.40 -17.48
CA ARG A 143 -2.69 -9.72 -18.08
C ARG A 143 -3.28 -10.71 -17.07
N GLU A 144 -2.99 -10.51 -15.79
CA GLU A 144 -3.37 -11.43 -14.71
C GLU A 144 -4.65 -11.00 -14.01
N THR A 145 -4.88 -9.69 -13.88
CA THR A 145 -6.05 -9.13 -13.21
C THR A 145 -6.24 -7.66 -13.59
N PRO A 146 -7.50 -7.22 -13.76
CA PRO A 146 -7.81 -5.80 -13.90
C PRO A 146 -7.80 -5.06 -12.55
N PHE A 147 -7.85 -5.78 -11.41
CA PHE A 147 -7.89 -5.17 -10.08
C PHE A 147 -6.48 -4.97 -9.55
N ILE A 148 -5.97 -3.76 -9.65
CA ILE A 148 -4.60 -3.39 -9.27
C ILE A 148 -4.65 -2.25 -8.27
N VAL A 149 -4.06 -2.45 -7.09
CA VAL A 149 -3.94 -1.43 -6.03
C VAL A 149 -2.47 -1.18 -5.75
N ALA A 150 -2.06 0.08 -5.77
CA ALA A 150 -0.70 0.47 -5.40
C ALA A 150 -0.71 1.36 -4.15
N ASP A 151 0.18 1.04 -3.19
CA ASP A 151 0.53 1.89 -2.06
C ASP A 151 1.84 2.60 -2.38
N PHE A 152 1.80 3.91 -2.53
CA PHE A 152 2.96 4.72 -2.87
C PHE A 152 3.42 5.55 -1.67
N SER A 153 4.42 5.06 -0.98
CA SER A 153 5.04 5.72 0.17
C SER A 153 5.99 6.82 -0.30
N SER A 154 5.61 8.07 -0.10
CA SER A 154 6.44 9.24 -0.38
C SER A 154 6.12 10.38 0.58
N THR A 155 7.13 11.15 0.97
CA THR A 155 6.95 12.37 1.77
C THR A 155 6.49 13.56 0.94
N ALA A 156 6.64 13.50 -0.39
CA ALA A 156 6.30 14.59 -1.29
C ALA A 156 4.92 14.38 -1.93
N THR A 157 3.96 15.25 -1.62
CA THR A 157 2.63 15.25 -2.23
C THR A 157 2.67 15.37 -3.74
N ALA A 158 3.56 16.24 -4.28
CA ALA A 158 3.72 16.40 -5.71
C ALA A 158 4.14 15.11 -6.43
N GLU A 159 5.04 14.31 -5.82
CA GLU A 159 5.45 13.03 -6.38
C GLU A 159 4.29 12.02 -6.41
N LYS A 160 3.47 11.99 -5.35
CA LYS A 160 2.27 11.14 -5.30
C LYS A 160 1.26 11.52 -6.37
N GLN A 161 0.99 12.82 -6.51
CA GLN A 161 0.07 13.32 -7.55
C GLN A 161 0.60 13.03 -8.95
N THR A 162 1.89 13.24 -9.20
CA THR A 162 2.50 12.90 -10.50
C THR A 162 2.36 11.42 -10.81
N MET A 163 2.58 10.55 -9.82
CA MET A 163 2.39 9.11 -9.99
C MET A 163 0.93 8.77 -10.29
N ALA A 164 -0.01 9.44 -9.63
CA ALA A 164 -1.43 9.22 -9.87
C ALA A 164 -1.82 9.58 -11.32
N PHE A 165 -1.39 10.73 -11.82
CA PHE A 165 -1.61 11.10 -13.22
C PHE A 165 -0.92 10.14 -14.21
N PHE A 166 0.30 9.73 -13.90
CA PHE A 166 1.05 8.78 -14.74
C PHE A 166 0.36 7.41 -14.86
N LEU A 167 -0.34 6.98 -13.81
CA LEU A 167 -1.01 5.68 -13.73
C LEU A 167 -2.53 5.76 -13.92
N ALA A 168 -3.06 6.95 -14.22
CA ALA A 168 -4.51 7.11 -14.45
C ALA A 168 -5.02 6.16 -15.52
N GLY A 169 -6.16 5.51 -15.25
CA GLY A 169 -6.77 4.52 -16.14
C GLY A 169 -6.09 3.15 -16.17
N ARG A 170 -5.00 2.95 -15.41
CA ARG A 170 -4.26 1.67 -15.38
C ARG A 170 -4.34 0.96 -14.03
N LEU A 171 -4.74 1.66 -12.98
CA LEU A 171 -4.92 1.10 -11.63
C LEU A 171 -6.37 1.24 -11.20
N SER A 172 -6.82 0.31 -10.37
CA SER A 172 -8.10 0.46 -9.66
C SER A 172 -7.99 1.47 -8.51
N ALA A 173 -6.82 1.57 -7.87
CA ALA A 173 -6.54 2.60 -6.86
C ALA A 173 -5.04 2.83 -6.69
N LEU A 174 -4.66 4.10 -6.48
CA LEU A 174 -3.36 4.50 -5.96
C LEU A 174 -3.56 5.19 -4.61
N ILE A 175 -2.88 4.72 -3.57
CA ILE A 175 -2.95 5.28 -2.24
C ILE A 175 -1.60 5.89 -1.89
N GLY A 176 -1.60 7.17 -1.53
CA GLY A 176 -0.39 7.87 -1.10
C GLY A 176 -0.18 7.71 0.40
N SER A 177 0.93 7.12 0.82
CA SER A 177 1.36 7.02 2.22
C SER A 177 2.70 7.74 2.47
N GLY A 178 3.19 7.75 3.71
CA GLY A 178 4.53 8.26 4.06
C GLY A 178 4.60 9.72 4.49
N THR A 179 3.50 10.46 4.60
CA THR A 179 3.52 11.86 5.08
C THR A 179 3.28 12.00 6.58
N GLY A 180 2.71 10.99 7.23
CA GLY A 180 2.32 11.07 8.65
C GLY A 180 1.18 12.07 8.92
N ALA A 181 0.51 12.60 7.90
CA ALA A 181 -0.62 13.52 8.02
C ALA A 181 -1.80 13.05 7.18
N ALA A 182 -3.01 13.13 7.72
CA ALA A 182 -4.21 12.87 6.95
C ALA A 182 -4.40 13.95 5.89
N ALA A 183 -4.80 13.55 4.70
CA ALA A 183 -5.19 14.45 3.62
C ALA A 183 -6.61 14.10 3.16
N ALA A 184 -7.31 15.10 2.62
CA ALA A 184 -8.64 14.97 2.05
C ALA A 184 -8.58 15.45 0.59
N ASP A 185 -7.69 14.80 -0.17
CA ASP A 185 -7.41 15.12 -1.58
C ASP A 185 -7.69 13.91 -2.50
N GLU A 186 -8.55 13.02 -2.04
CA GLU A 186 -9.07 11.92 -2.85
C GLU A 186 -9.78 12.44 -4.10
N ARG A 187 -9.51 11.79 -5.22
CA ARG A 187 -10.14 12.13 -6.50
C ARG A 187 -10.30 10.91 -7.38
N LEU A 188 -11.29 10.97 -8.24
CA LEU A 188 -11.46 10.03 -9.34
C LEU A 188 -10.64 10.53 -10.54
N MET A 189 -9.93 9.62 -11.20
CA MET A 189 -9.09 9.93 -12.35
C MET A 189 -9.46 9.03 -13.52
N SER A 190 -9.63 9.59 -14.71
CA SER A 190 -9.88 8.85 -15.94
C SER A 190 -8.59 8.66 -16.75
N ALA A 191 -8.60 7.67 -17.65
CA ALA A 191 -7.49 7.42 -18.58
C ALA A 191 -7.31 8.55 -19.61
N GLU A 192 -8.38 9.29 -19.90
CA GLU A 192 -8.36 10.41 -20.83
C GLU A 192 -7.97 11.67 -20.07
N SER A 193 -6.86 12.27 -20.46
CA SER A 193 -6.31 13.49 -19.88
C SER A 193 -7.13 14.76 -20.18
N ASP A 194 -8.34 14.63 -20.70
CA ASP A 194 -9.24 15.74 -20.91
C ASP A 194 -10.05 16.00 -19.64
N PHE A 195 -10.03 17.23 -19.20
CA PHE A 195 -10.67 17.82 -18.03
C PHE A 195 -12.23 17.74 -18.03
N SER A 196 -12.83 16.92 -18.83
CA SER A 196 -14.28 16.69 -18.85
C SER A 196 -14.60 15.42 -18.06
N GLY A 197 -14.97 15.62 -16.80
CA GLY A 197 -15.42 14.51 -15.96
C GLY A 197 -16.60 13.78 -16.57
N THR A 198 -16.47 12.51 -16.68
CA THR A 198 -17.43 11.42 -16.53
C THR A 198 -16.84 10.16 -17.16
N ASP A 199 -16.59 9.20 -16.38
CA ASP A 199 -16.73 7.75 -16.54
C ASP A 199 -15.57 6.98 -15.90
N ALA A 200 -15.95 5.98 -15.11
CA ALA A 200 -15.15 4.90 -14.51
C ALA A 200 -13.71 5.30 -14.14
N ALA A 201 -13.60 6.01 -13.08
CA ALA A 201 -12.35 6.59 -12.66
C ALA A 201 -11.64 5.71 -11.65
N ASP A 202 -10.32 5.66 -11.77
CA ASP A 202 -9.46 5.14 -10.73
C ASP A 202 -9.44 6.13 -9.54
N ALA A 203 -9.60 5.61 -8.34
CA ALA A 203 -9.61 6.44 -7.14
C ALA A 203 -8.20 6.67 -6.63
N LEU A 204 -7.75 7.91 -6.54
CA LEU A 204 -6.65 8.29 -5.70
C LEU A 204 -7.20 8.53 -4.29
N ILE A 205 -6.91 7.64 -3.36
CA ILE A 205 -7.29 7.80 -1.96
C ILE A 205 -6.02 8.06 -1.17
N ASN A 206 -5.92 9.23 -0.60
CA ASN A 206 -4.87 9.57 0.36
C ASN A 206 -5.52 9.49 1.76
N ALA A 207 -5.50 8.29 2.34
CA ALA A 207 -6.07 8.07 3.66
C ALA A 207 -4.95 7.91 4.69
N GLN A 208 -4.91 8.80 5.64
CA GLN A 208 -4.07 8.68 6.82
C GLN A 208 -4.96 8.72 8.06
N THR A 209 -4.82 7.72 8.93
CA THR A 209 -5.46 7.78 10.25
C THR A 209 -4.64 8.71 11.13
N GLY A 210 -5.20 9.85 11.45
CA GLY A 210 -4.66 10.74 12.47
C GLY A 210 -4.51 10.01 13.81
N SER A 211 -3.45 10.38 14.53
CA SER A 211 -3.16 9.97 15.90
C SER A 211 -4.26 10.33 16.87
#